data_9c4c59f7b164389e08c042ee563038be
#
_entry.id   9c4c59f7b164389e08c042ee563038be
#
_cell.length_a   1.000
_cell.length_b   1.000
_cell.length_c   1.000
_cell.angle_alpha   90.00
_cell.angle_beta   90.00
_cell.angle_gamma   90.00
#
_symmetry.space_group_name_H-M   'P 1'
#
loop_
_entity.id
_entity.type
_entity.pdbx_description
1 polymer ?
#
loop_
_entity_poly.entity_id
_entity_poly.type
_entity_poly.pdbx_seq_one_letter_code
_entity_poly.pdbx_strand_id
1 'polypeptide(L)'
;MELLSVKNLETRFTTRKGTVTAVAGVSFGVGKGEILGIVGESGCGKSVTSLSIMGLLPSSGTLAPGSSIALEGQMRGNRIAMIFQDPMTSLNPVMTIGRQMMEPLMIHQGMDRAAAAQHAVSMLEKVGIAAPERRMREYPHQFSGGMRQRIMIAMALSCNPALLIADEPTTALDVTIQAQVLELIRELRDDLGTAVMLITHDMGVVAEMADRILVMYAGKGVEYAPVRRLFREPLHPYTQGLLRSIPRLDGGSEELYTIRGQVPNQYDMPAGCRFCDRCPYAKEICRARQPDQYQVGDTLVSCWKYEGGGEYGE
;
A
#
# COMPACT_ATOMS: atom_id res chain seq x y z
N MET A 1 11.72 15.65 -5.63
CA MET A 1 12.67 14.66 -6.17
C MET A 1 12.08 13.28 -5.85
N GLU A 2 11.95 12.41 -6.85
CA GLU A 2 11.29 11.10 -6.72
C GLU A 2 12.23 10.13 -5.98
N LEU A 3 11.76 9.54 -4.88
CA LEU A 3 12.51 8.55 -4.10
C LEU A 3 12.36 7.15 -4.70
N LEU A 4 11.12 6.75 -5.00
CA LEU A 4 10.77 5.50 -5.66
C LEU A 4 10.12 5.80 -6.99
N SER A 5 10.60 5.18 -8.07
CA SER A 5 10.00 5.21 -9.40
C SER A 5 9.65 3.79 -9.84
N VAL A 6 8.38 3.53 -10.09
CA VAL A 6 7.85 2.27 -10.60
C VAL A 6 7.30 2.53 -11.99
N LYS A 7 7.81 1.80 -13.00
CA LYS A 7 7.39 1.96 -14.41
C LYS A 7 7.01 0.61 -15.00
N ASN A 8 5.83 0.56 -15.59
CA ASN A 8 5.28 -0.61 -16.28
C ASN A 8 5.37 -1.90 -15.45
N LEU A 9 5.14 -1.81 -14.14
CA LEU A 9 5.22 -2.96 -13.27
C LEU A 9 4.20 -4.01 -13.68
N GLU A 10 4.70 -5.15 -14.13
CA GLU A 10 3.89 -6.31 -14.47
C GLU A 10 4.42 -7.53 -13.72
N THR A 11 3.53 -8.14 -12.91
CA THR A 11 3.85 -9.30 -12.09
C THR A 11 2.96 -10.47 -12.50
N ARG A 12 3.59 -11.57 -12.87
CA ARG A 12 2.94 -12.81 -13.32
C ARG A 12 3.20 -13.94 -12.35
N PHE A 13 2.20 -14.80 -12.16
CA PHE A 13 2.32 -16.04 -11.39
C PHE A 13 2.05 -17.24 -12.28
N THR A 14 2.95 -18.20 -12.25
CA THR A 14 2.76 -19.50 -12.89
C THR A 14 2.00 -20.41 -11.94
N THR A 15 0.84 -20.89 -12.35
CA THR A 15 -0.03 -21.79 -11.59
C THR A 15 -0.28 -23.08 -12.36
N ARG A 16 -0.86 -24.08 -11.72
CA ARG A 16 -1.27 -25.33 -12.39
C ARG A 16 -2.33 -25.11 -13.50
N LYS A 17 -3.09 -24.00 -13.42
CA LYS A 17 -4.13 -23.66 -14.40
C LYS A 17 -3.66 -22.70 -15.50
N GLY A 18 -2.39 -22.28 -15.47
CA GLY A 18 -1.83 -21.33 -16.42
C GLY A 18 -1.18 -20.12 -15.73
N THR A 19 -0.76 -19.15 -16.52
CA THR A 19 -0.14 -17.92 -16.03
C THR A 19 -1.20 -16.86 -15.76
N VAL A 20 -1.12 -16.25 -14.59
CA VAL A 20 -2.00 -15.16 -14.14
C VAL A 20 -1.18 -13.87 -14.01
N THR A 21 -1.69 -12.77 -14.58
CA THR A 21 -1.09 -11.44 -14.42
C THR A 21 -1.79 -10.69 -13.29
N ALA A 22 -1.16 -10.69 -12.12
CA ALA A 22 -1.71 -10.07 -10.91
C ALA A 22 -1.54 -8.54 -10.89
N VAL A 23 -0.45 -8.03 -11.47
CA VAL A 23 -0.20 -6.60 -11.70
C VAL A 23 0.14 -6.41 -13.16
N ALA A 24 -0.47 -5.46 -13.85
CA ALA A 24 -0.46 -5.38 -15.30
C ALA A 24 -0.11 -3.97 -15.81
N GLY A 25 1.18 -3.62 -15.77
CA GLY A 25 1.70 -2.37 -16.30
C GLY A 25 1.36 -1.15 -15.43
N VAL A 26 1.54 -1.26 -14.12
CA VAL A 26 1.29 -0.16 -13.17
C VAL A 26 2.53 0.75 -13.10
N SER A 27 2.30 2.07 -13.18
CA SER A 27 3.36 3.08 -13.08
C SER A 27 2.96 4.15 -12.06
N PHE A 28 3.89 4.48 -11.16
CA PHE A 28 3.73 5.55 -10.17
C PHE A 28 5.09 5.92 -9.56
N GLY A 29 5.12 7.07 -8.88
CA GLY A 29 6.27 7.50 -8.10
C GLY A 29 5.92 7.83 -6.66
N VAL A 30 6.93 7.84 -5.79
CA VAL A 30 6.81 8.30 -4.40
C VAL A 30 7.94 9.29 -4.15
N GLY A 31 7.61 10.49 -3.69
CA GLY A 31 8.56 11.52 -3.29
C GLY A 31 9.19 11.25 -1.92
N LYS A 32 10.26 11.98 -1.57
CA LYS A 32 10.84 11.94 -0.23
C LYS A 32 9.85 12.51 0.80
N GLY A 33 9.63 11.80 1.89
CA GLY A 33 8.69 12.19 2.94
C GLY A 33 7.23 12.20 2.52
N GLU A 34 6.90 11.74 1.30
CA GLU A 34 5.54 11.64 0.77
C GLU A 34 4.83 10.40 1.30
N ILE A 35 3.53 10.52 1.58
CA ILE A 35 2.64 9.37 1.82
C ILE A 35 1.84 9.10 0.54
N LEU A 36 2.13 7.98 -0.12
CA LEU A 36 1.31 7.47 -1.22
C LEU A 36 0.31 6.44 -0.70
N GLY A 37 -0.99 6.73 -0.78
CA GLY A 37 -2.05 5.76 -0.55
C GLY A 37 -2.25 4.85 -1.77
N ILE A 38 -2.31 3.53 -1.57
CA ILE A 38 -2.70 2.57 -2.62
C ILE A 38 -3.99 1.90 -2.19
N VAL A 39 -5.05 2.12 -2.96
CA VAL A 39 -6.40 1.65 -2.62
C VAL A 39 -7.02 0.80 -3.72
N GLY A 40 -8.01 0.01 -3.37
CA GLY A 40 -8.79 -0.82 -4.30
C GLY A 40 -9.37 -2.05 -3.62
N GLU A 41 -10.28 -2.75 -4.30
CA GLU A 41 -10.91 -3.97 -3.80
C GLU A 41 -9.90 -5.08 -3.49
N SER A 42 -10.29 -6.05 -2.63
CA SER A 42 -9.45 -7.21 -2.34
C SER A 42 -9.08 -7.95 -3.63
N GLY A 43 -7.83 -8.43 -3.72
CA GLY A 43 -7.34 -9.14 -4.90
C GLY A 43 -6.98 -8.26 -6.10
N CYS A 44 -7.06 -6.92 -6.01
CA CYS A 44 -6.71 -6.04 -7.13
C CYS A 44 -5.20 -5.86 -7.35
N GLY A 45 -4.33 -6.54 -6.60
CA GLY A 45 -2.88 -6.54 -6.82
C GLY A 45 -2.06 -5.64 -5.88
N LYS A 46 -2.65 -4.99 -4.87
CA LYS A 46 -1.94 -4.07 -3.94
C LYS A 46 -0.74 -4.73 -3.24
N SER A 47 -0.98 -5.82 -2.51
CA SER A 47 0.09 -6.55 -1.80
C SER A 47 1.09 -7.20 -2.76
N VAL A 48 0.67 -7.59 -3.96
CA VAL A 48 1.60 -8.09 -4.99
C VAL A 48 2.51 -6.96 -5.48
N THR A 49 2.01 -5.74 -5.59
CA THR A 49 2.80 -4.56 -5.94
C THR A 49 3.89 -4.31 -4.89
N SER A 50 3.55 -4.35 -3.59
CA SER A 50 4.53 -4.17 -2.51
C SER A 50 5.58 -5.28 -2.48
N LEU A 51 5.17 -6.55 -2.60
CA LEU A 51 6.09 -7.69 -2.68
C LEU A 51 7.01 -7.62 -3.90
N SER A 52 6.50 -7.11 -5.03
CA SER A 52 7.31 -6.88 -6.24
C SER A 52 8.40 -5.83 -6.01
N ILE A 53 8.05 -4.71 -5.36
CA ILE A 53 9.00 -3.64 -5.01
C ILE A 53 10.06 -4.17 -4.02
N MET A 54 9.64 -4.93 -3.03
CA MET A 54 10.52 -5.56 -2.05
C MET A 54 11.37 -6.69 -2.65
N GLY A 55 10.99 -7.22 -3.83
CA GLY A 55 11.58 -8.42 -4.44
C GLY A 55 11.39 -9.65 -3.56
N LEU A 56 10.25 -9.74 -2.91
CA LEU A 56 9.82 -10.84 -2.04
C LEU A 56 8.73 -11.71 -2.70
N LEU A 57 8.68 -11.72 -4.03
CA LEU A 57 7.77 -12.60 -4.74
C LEU A 57 8.11 -14.08 -4.44
N PRO A 58 7.11 -14.96 -4.26
CA PRO A 58 7.34 -16.38 -4.16
C PRO A 58 7.94 -16.92 -5.48
N SER A 59 8.50 -18.12 -5.47
CA SER A 59 9.16 -18.74 -6.62
C SER A 59 8.27 -18.89 -7.87
N SER A 60 6.95 -18.91 -7.69
CA SER A 60 5.97 -18.91 -8.80
C SER A 60 5.74 -17.54 -9.42
N GLY A 61 6.18 -16.45 -8.75
CA GLY A 61 5.99 -15.06 -9.16
C GLY A 61 7.22 -14.51 -9.89
N THR A 62 7.00 -13.82 -11.00
CA THR A 62 8.07 -13.20 -11.81
C THR A 62 7.66 -11.81 -12.28
N LEU A 63 8.63 -10.90 -12.38
CA LEU A 63 8.45 -9.63 -13.06
C LEU A 63 8.56 -9.83 -14.57
N ALA A 64 7.64 -9.26 -15.33
CA ALA A 64 7.72 -9.29 -16.79
C ALA A 64 8.84 -8.37 -17.32
N PRO A 65 9.42 -8.69 -18.48
CA PRO A 65 10.36 -7.81 -19.17
C PRO A 65 9.74 -6.42 -19.39
N GLY A 66 10.52 -5.35 -19.16
CA GLY A 66 10.04 -3.97 -19.24
C GLY A 66 9.53 -3.39 -17.94
N SER A 67 9.33 -4.19 -16.89
CA SER A 67 9.08 -3.68 -15.54
C SER A 67 10.36 -3.01 -14.99
N SER A 68 10.22 -1.80 -14.46
CA SER A 68 11.33 -1.08 -13.83
C SER A 68 10.93 -0.60 -12.44
N ILE A 69 11.76 -0.90 -11.45
CA ILE A 69 11.64 -0.43 -10.07
C ILE A 69 12.98 0.21 -9.71
N ALA A 70 12.98 1.53 -9.54
CA ALA A 70 14.17 2.29 -9.18
C ALA A 70 13.93 3.01 -7.86
N LEU A 71 14.85 2.83 -6.91
CA LEU A 71 14.92 3.57 -5.66
C LEU A 71 16.20 4.42 -5.67
N GLU A 72 16.12 5.66 -5.23
CA GLU A 72 17.28 6.52 -5.08
C GLU A 72 18.27 5.92 -4.06
N GLY A 73 19.43 5.43 -4.52
CA GLY A 73 20.44 4.73 -3.73
C GLY A 73 20.28 3.21 -3.70
N GLN A 74 21.16 2.51 -2.96
CA GLN A 74 21.16 1.04 -2.90
C GLN A 74 19.96 0.47 -2.15
N MET A 75 19.38 -0.61 -2.70
CA MET A 75 18.19 -1.28 -2.22
C MET A 75 18.46 -2.30 -1.10
N ARG A 76 17.40 -2.53 -0.29
CA ARG A 76 17.09 -3.62 0.66
C ARG A 76 17.79 -3.62 2.01
N GLY A 77 16.96 -3.86 3.02
CA GLY A 77 17.34 -4.11 4.42
C GLY A 77 17.69 -2.89 5.23
N ASN A 78 18.17 -1.83 4.60
CA ASN A 78 18.50 -0.57 5.25
C ASN A 78 17.66 0.62 4.75
N ARG A 79 17.16 0.58 3.51
CA ARG A 79 16.46 1.73 2.90
C ARG A 79 14.99 1.51 2.63
N ILE A 80 14.52 0.27 2.58
CA ILE A 80 13.11 -0.08 2.49
C ILE A 80 12.77 -1.01 3.64
N ALA A 81 11.74 -0.66 4.40
CA ALA A 81 11.13 -1.52 5.40
C ALA A 81 9.68 -1.83 5.02
N MET A 82 9.15 -2.93 5.53
CA MET A 82 7.77 -3.34 5.28
C MET A 82 7.09 -3.78 6.57
N ILE A 83 5.85 -3.29 6.76
CA ILE A 83 4.89 -3.79 7.73
C ILE A 83 3.93 -4.68 6.96
N PHE A 84 3.87 -5.95 7.33
CA PHE A 84 2.98 -6.94 6.70
C PHE A 84 1.58 -6.89 7.31
N GLN A 85 0.59 -7.33 6.53
CA GLN A 85 -0.83 -7.32 6.88
C GLN A 85 -1.16 -8.06 8.19
N ASP A 86 -0.44 -9.15 8.51
CA ASP A 86 -0.72 -9.98 9.70
C ASP A 86 0.40 -9.83 10.75
N PRO A 87 0.14 -9.11 11.87
CA PRO A 87 1.10 -8.98 12.96
C PRO A 87 1.37 -10.30 13.69
N MET A 88 0.47 -11.27 13.58
CA MET A 88 0.61 -12.55 14.29
C MET A 88 1.68 -13.43 13.66
N THR A 89 1.87 -13.34 12.34
CA THR A 89 2.85 -14.15 11.59
C THR A 89 4.17 -13.42 11.35
N SER A 90 4.21 -12.11 11.56
CA SER A 90 5.39 -11.28 11.26
C SER A 90 6.45 -11.32 12.37
N LEU A 91 6.04 -11.53 13.62
CA LEU A 91 6.96 -11.72 14.74
C LEU A 91 7.24 -13.21 14.96
N ASN A 92 8.52 -13.58 15.08
CA ASN A 92 8.92 -14.96 15.37
C ASN A 92 8.52 -15.34 16.80
N PRO A 93 7.59 -16.29 17.01
CA PRO A 93 7.03 -16.59 18.33
C PRO A 93 8.04 -17.21 19.31
N VAL A 94 9.13 -17.80 18.83
CA VAL A 94 10.16 -18.47 19.63
C VAL A 94 11.39 -17.60 19.90
N MET A 95 11.33 -16.32 19.49
CA MET A 95 12.39 -15.33 19.76
C MET A 95 11.84 -14.20 20.63
N THR A 96 12.65 -13.69 21.56
CA THR A 96 12.28 -12.51 22.34
C THR A 96 12.19 -11.27 21.46
N ILE A 97 11.37 -10.29 21.87
CA ILE A 97 11.25 -9.01 21.16
C ILE A 97 12.60 -8.32 21.01
N GLY A 98 13.40 -8.25 22.07
CA GLY A 98 14.71 -7.62 22.04
C GLY A 98 15.66 -8.26 21.02
N ARG A 99 15.68 -9.58 20.90
CA ARG A 99 16.51 -10.25 19.88
C ARG A 99 16.08 -9.86 18.47
N GLN A 100 14.77 -9.86 18.20
CA GLN A 100 14.22 -9.51 16.89
C GLN A 100 14.47 -8.04 16.53
N MET A 101 14.37 -7.12 17.50
CA MET A 101 14.63 -5.70 17.26
C MET A 101 16.11 -5.38 17.07
N MET A 102 17.00 -6.05 17.82
CA MET A 102 18.44 -5.82 17.70
C MET A 102 19.05 -6.41 16.43
N GLU A 103 18.50 -7.51 15.91
CA GLU A 103 19.07 -8.21 14.75
C GLU A 103 19.24 -7.31 13.52
N PRO A 104 18.23 -6.56 13.03
CA PRO A 104 18.40 -5.65 11.90
C PRO A 104 19.39 -4.51 12.18
N LEU A 105 19.45 -4.00 13.40
CA LEU A 105 20.40 -2.95 13.80
C LEU A 105 21.84 -3.45 13.72
N MET A 106 22.10 -4.65 14.21
CA MET A 106 23.44 -5.26 14.16
C MET A 106 23.84 -5.59 12.71
N ILE A 107 22.91 -6.14 11.90
CA ILE A 107 23.20 -6.55 10.52
C ILE A 107 23.34 -5.35 9.57
N HIS A 108 22.45 -4.37 9.65
CA HIS A 108 22.33 -3.30 8.67
C HIS A 108 22.96 -1.98 9.09
N GLN A 109 23.05 -1.73 10.40
CA GLN A 109 23.66 -0.51 10.95
C GLN A 109 25.06 -0.76 11.54
N GLY A 110 25.50 -2.04 11.61
CA GLY A 110 26.79 -2.40 12.17
C GLY A 110 26.92 -2.10 13.68
N MET A 111 25.80 -1.93 14.39
CA MET A 111 25.79 -1.64 15.82
C MET A 111 26.30 -2.85 16.61
N ASP A 112 27.08 -2.59 17.66
CA ASP A 112 27.34 -3.61 18.65
C ASP A 112 26.08 -3.96 19.46
N ARG A 113 26.13 -5.03 20.24
CA ARG A 113 24.98 -5.53 20.99
C ARG A 113 24.45 -4.54 22.02
N ALA A 114 25.32 -3.76 22.65
CA ALA A 114 24.94 -2.79 23.70
C ALA A 114 24.23 -1.58 23.05
N ALA A 115 24.80 -1.03 21.99
CA ALA A 115 24.19 0.06 21.22
C ALA A 115 22.86 -0.35 20.59
N ALA A 116 22.79 -1.55 20.00
CA ALA A 116 21.55 -2.08 19.43
C ALA A 116 20.44 -2.27 20.49
N ALA A 117 20.81 -2.73 21.70
CA ALA A 117 19.85 -2.89 22.80
C ALA A 117 19.31 -1.53 23.26
N GLN A 118 20.18 -0.54 23.44
CA GLN A 118 19.78 0.81 23.85
C GLN A 118 18.89 1.48 22.79
N HIS A 119 19.25 1.36 21.51
CA HIS A 119 18.43 1.88 20.41
C HIS A 119 17.06 1.18 20.34
N ALA A 120 17.00 -0.15 20.49
CA ALA A 120 15.75 -0.91 20.50
C ALA A 120 14.85 -0.48 21.66
N VAL A 121 15.39 -0.25 22.86
CA VAL A 121 14.63 0.29 24.01
C VAL A 121 14.04 1.65 23.66
N SER A 122 14.85 2.58 23.13
CA SER A 122 14.39 3.91 22.71
C SER A 122 13.27 3.85 21.65
N MET A 123 13.35 2.92 20.69
CA MET A 123 12.30 2.73 19.69
C MET A 123 11.01 2.19 20.31
N LEU A 124 11.10 1.28 21.30
CA LEU A 124 9.92 0.81 22.03
C LEU A 124 9.26 1.92 22.87
N GLU A 125 10.05 2.83 23.46
CA GLU A 125 9.53 4.00 24.15
C GLU A 125 8.78 4.93 23.20
N LYS A 126 9.37 5.24 22.02
CA LYS A 126 8.74 6.08 20.99
C LYS A 126 7.37 5.55 20.53
N VAL A 127 7.21 4.23 20.45
CA VAL A 127 5.91 3.63 20.08
C VAL A 127 4.99 3.41 21.29
N GLY A 128 5.33 3.94 22.47
CA GLY A 128 4.49 3.90 23.65
C GLY A 128 4.40 2.54 24.34
N ILE A 129 5.44 1.72 24.23
CA ILE A 129 5.52 0.44 24.99
C ILE A 129 6.06 0.73 26.39
N ALA A 130 5.23 0.52 27.42
CA ALA A 130 5.60 0.72 28.81
C ALA A 130 6.65 -0.30 29.28
N ALA A 131 7.60 0.15 30.11
CA ALA A 131 8.71 -0.64 30.67
C ALA A 131 9.53 -1.40 29.58
N PRO A 132 10.07 -0.71 28.58
CA PRO A 132 10.64 -1.31 27.39
C PRO A 132 11.82 -2.24 27.69
N GLU A 133 12.68 -1.94 28.68
CA GLU A 133 13.81 -2.81 29.06
C GLU A 133 13.34 -4.19 29.53
N ARG A 134 12.22 -4.26 30.26
CA ARG A 134 11.61 -5.52 30.67
C ARG A 134 11.04 -6.23 29.46
N ARG A 135 10.31 -5.48 28.58
CA ARG A 135 9.63 -5.99 27.39
C ARG A 135 10.59 -6.59 26.36
N MET A 136 11.82 -6.12 26.29
CA MET A 136 12.87 -6.72 25.45
C MET A 136 13.11 -8.21 25.74
N ARG A 137 12.83 -8.70 26.95
CA ARG A 137 13.03 -10.11 27.34
C ARG A 137 11.80 -10.99 27.12
N GLU A 138 10.68 -10.38 26.77
CA GLU A 138 9.41 -11.08 26.60
C GLU A 138 9.24 -11.59 25.15
N TYR A 139 8.34 -12.55 24.96
CA TYR A 139 8.02 -13.17 23.68
C TYR A 139 6.75 -12.57 23.09
N PRO A 140 6.54 -12.65 21.76
CA PRO A 140 5.38 -12.06 21.09
C PRO A 140 4.02 -12.44 21.69
N HIS A 141 3.84 -13.66 22.14
CA HIS A 141 2.58 -14.15 22.73
C HIS A 141 2.18 -13.46 24.04
N GLN A 142 3.12 -12.75 24.69
CA GLN A 142 2.88 -12.01 25.94
C GLN A 142 2.33 -10.60 25.72
N PHE A 143 2.13 -10.19 24.44
CA PHE A 143 1.65 -8.86 24.04
C PHE A 143 0.27 -8.93 23.42
N SER A 144 -0.55 -7.88 23.62
CA SER A 144 -1.79 -7.69 22.89
C SER A 144 -1.56 -7.44 21.39
N GLY A 145 -2.60 -7.57 20.57
CA GLY A 145 -2.52 -7.30 19.12
C GLY A 145 -1.97 -5.91 18.81
N GLY A 146 -2.51 -4.87 19.43
CA GLY A 146 -2.05 -3.50 19.25
C GLY A 146 -0.60 -3.26 19.72
N MET A 147 -0.16 -3.93 20.80
CA MET A 147 1.24 -3.85 21.23
C MET A 147 2.18 -4.54 20.24
N ARG A 148 1.81 -5.69 19.68
CA ARG A 148 2.59 -6.35 18.63
C ARG A 148 2.70 -5.48 17.38
N GLN A 149 1.62 -4.81 16.99
CA GLN A 149 1.62 -3.88 15.86
C GLN A 149 2.61 -2.72 16.10
N ARG A 150 2.57 -2.08 17.29
CA ARG A 150 3.51 -1.02 17.66
C ARG A 150 4.97 -1.51 17.66
N ILE A 151 5.22 -2.72 18.15
CA ILE A 151 6.56 -3.35 18.12
C ILE A 151 7.02 -3.57 16.67
N MET A 152 6.15 -4.03 15.78
CA MET A 152 6.47 -4.21 14.36
C MET A 152 6.81 -2.88 13.67
N ILE A 153 6.06 -1.81 13.98
CA ILE A 153 6.35 -0.46 13.48
C ILE A 153 7.71 0.00 13.99
N ALA A 154 7.99 -0.14 15.29
CA ALA A 154 9.27 0.19 15.88
C ALA A 154 10.42 -0.57 15.20
N MET A 155 10.26 -1.86 14.97
CA MET A 155 11.25 -2.70 14.30
C MET A 155 11.46 -2.28 12.84
N ALA A 156 10.39 -2.03 12.09
CA ALA A 156 10.48 -1.60 10.69
C ALA A 156 11.21 -0.25 10.55
N LEU A 157 10.98 0.67 11.48
CA LEU A 157 11.57 2.02 11.45
C LEU A 157 12.92 2.14 12.17
N SER A 158 13.35 1.12 12.90
CA SER A 158 14.59 1.15 13.71
C SER A 158 15.85 1.43 12.90
N CYS A 159 15.88 1.03 11.63
CA CYS A 159 17.01 1.28 10.73
C CYS A 159 16.89 2.59 9.93
N ASN A 160 15.96 3.48 10.26
CA ASN A 160 15.68 4.73 9.55
C ASN A 160 15.54 4.52 8.02
N PRO A 161 14.58 3.72 7.57
CA PRO A 161 14.41 3.45 6.15
C PRO A 161 14.00 4.72 5.40
N ALA A 162 14.42 4.85 4.15
CA ALA A 162 13.97 5.94 3.28
C ALA A 162 12.50 5.74 2.85
N LEU A 163 12.06 4.48 2.74
CA LEU A 163 10.70 4.10 2.36
C LEU A 163 10.16 3.04 3.32
N LEU A 164 8.98 3.30 3.90
CA LEU A 164 8.17 2.33 4.63
C LEU A 164 7.01 1.88 3.75
N ILE A 165 6.88 0.59 3.52
CA ILE A 165 5.70 -0.02 2.90
C ILE A 165 4.82 -0.58 4.01
N ALA A 166 3.63 0.00 4.22
CA ALA A 166 2.66 -0.44 5.21
C ALA A 166 1.48 -1.11 4.49
N ASP A 167 1.48 -2.45 4.49
CA ASP A 167 0.44 -3.26 3.83
C ASP A 167 -0.66 -3.60 4.82
N GLU A 168 -1.78 -2.87 4.74
CA GLU A 168 -2.93 -2.96 5.64
C GLU A 168 -2.53 -2.94 7.14
N PRO A 169 -1.79 -1.93 7.60
CA PRO A 169 -1.16 -1.92 8.92
C PRO A 169 -2.15 -1.89 10.09
N THR A 170 -3.42 -1.70 9.82
CA THR A 170 -4.48 -1.57 10.84
C THR A 170 -5.54 -2.66 10.72
N THR A 171 -5.40 -3.62 9.82
CA THR A 171 -6.35 -4.73 9.67
C THR A 171 -6.42 -5.54 10.97
N ALA A 172 -7.64 -5.90 11.38
CA ALA A 172 -7.96 -6.62 12.62
C ALA A 172 -7.69 -5.85 13.94
N LEU A 173 -7.52 -4.52 13.88
CA LEU A 173 -7.48 -3.66 15.06
C LEU A 173 -8.84 -2.97 15.25
N ASP A 174 -9.17 -2.67 16.52
CA ASP A 174 -10.30 -1.81 16.81
C ASP A 174 -10.03 -0.35 16.36
N VAL A 175 -11.09 0.42 16.15
CA VAL A 175 -11.02 1.78 15.58
C VAL A 175 -10.09 2.71 16.38
N THR A 176 -10.08 2.56 17.72
CA THR A 176 -9.25 3.39 18.59
C THR A 176 -7.77 3.08 18.41
N ILE A 177 -7.40 1.80 18.39
CA ILE A 177 -6.02 1.36 18.16
C ILE A 177 -5.59 1.67 16.72
N GLN A 178 -6.49 1.54 15.74
CA GLN A 178 -6.23 1.93 14.36
C GLN A 178 -5.80 3.40 14.26
N ALA A 179 -6.57 4.33 14.84
CA ALA A 179 -6.22 5.76 14.85
C ALA A 179 -4.86 6.02 15.50
N GLN A 180 -4.58 5.38 16.63
CA GLN A 180 -3.29 5.50 17.32
C GLN A 180 -2.10 4.97 16.50
N VAL A 181 -2.29 3.87 15.76
CA VAL A 181 -1.25 3.31 14.88
C VAL A 181 -0.98 4.23 13.69
N LEU A 182 -2.02 4.81 13.10
CA LEU A 182 -1.88 5.74 11.96
C LEU A 182 -1.18 7.03 12.39
N GLU A 183 -1.55 7.59 13.55
CA GLU A 183 -0.89 8.78 14.10
C GLU A 183 0.58 8.49 14.40
N LEU A 184 0.90 7.34 14.99
CA LEU A 184 2.26 6.91 15.23
C LEU A 184 3.09 6.82 13.92
N ILE A 185 2.51 6.28 12.84
CA ILE A 185 3.18 6.24 11.53
C ILE A 185 3.44 7.66 11.02
N ARG A 186 2.49 8.59 11.22
CA ARG A 186 2.63 10.00 10.83
C ARG A 186 3.76 10.69 11.61
N GLU A 187 3.74 10.58 12.94
CA GLU A 187 4.76 11.17 13.82
C GLU A 187 6.16 10.66 13.45
N LEU A 188 6.32 9.34 13.33
CA LEU A 188 7.61 8.74 12.99
C LEU A 188 8.06 9.08 11.55
N ARG A 189 7.12 9.22 10.61
CA ARG A 189 7.42 9.72 9.26
C ARG A 189 8.00 11.13 9.31
N ASP A 190 7.37 12.02 10.08
CA ASP A 190 7.79 13.42 10.20
C ASP A 190 9.15 13.53 10.91
N ASP A 191 9.36 12.76 11.97
CA ASP A 191 10.62 12.72 12.72
C ASP A 191 11.80 12.20 11.88
N LEU A 192 11.58 11.18 11.05
CA LEU A 192 12.63 10.47 10.33
C LEU A 192 12.79 10.92 8.86
N GLY A 193 11.82 11.67 8.34
CA GLY A 193 11.76 12.03 6.91
C GLY A 193 11.51 10.84 5.98
N THR A 194 10.98 9.73 6.51
CA THR A 194 10.69 8.49 5.78
C THR A 194 9.50 8.70 4.85
N ALA A 195 9.58 8.27 3.59
CA ALA A 195 8.41 8.19 2.73
C ALA A 195 7.56 6.96 3.08
N VAL A 196 6.25 7.02 2.87
CA VAL A 196 5.35 5.92 3.22
C VAL A 196 4.51 5.51 2.01
N MET A 197 4.48 4.22 1.72
CA MET A 197 3.52 3.62 0.81
C MET A 197 2.45 2.89 1.65
N LEU A 198 1.29 3.53 1.82
CA LEU A 198 0.20 3.04 2.66
C LEU A 198 -0.81 2.27 1.82
N ILE A 199 -0.86 0.97 1.99
CA ILE A 199 -1.84 0.10 1.32
C ILE A 199 -3.00 -0.14 2.27
N THR A 200 -4.20 0.18 1.82
CA THR A 200 -5.43 -0.03 2.60
C THR A 200 -6.64 -0.14 1.67
N HIS A 201 -7.74 -0.66 2.18
CA HIS A 201 -9.04 -0.60 1.55
C HIS A 201 -9.92 0.53 2.13
N ASP A 202 -9.44 1.21 3.17
CA ASP A 202 -10.16 2.29 3.84
C ASP A 202 -9.81 3.65 3.21
N MET A 203 -10.78 4.20 2.47
CA MET A 203 -10.64 5.51 1.82
C MET A 203 -10.59 6.67 2.84
N GLY A 204 -11.21 6.51 4.02
CA GLY A 204 -11.15 7.50 5.09
C GLY A 204 -9.72 7.67 5.62
N VAL A 205 -9.04 6.56 5.87
CA VAL A 205 -7.64 6.54 6.27
C VAL A 205 -6.76 7.24 5.23
N VAL A 206 -6.97 6.94 3.95
CA VAL A 206 -6.18 7.55 2.87
C VAL A 206 -6.47 9.04 2.72
N ALA A 207 -7.73 9.46 2.90
CA ALA A 207 -8.11 10.87 2.88
C ALA A 207 -7.40 11.71 3.95
N GLU A 208 -7.16 11.10 5.10
CA GLU A 208 -6.51 11.73 6.24
C GLU A 208 -4.99 11.71 6.15
N MET A 209 -4.41 10.61 5.67
CA MET A 209 -2.98 10.34 5.76
C MET A 209 -2.20 10.68 4.49
N ALA A 210 -2.79 10.46 3.30
CA ALA A 210 -2.04 10.45 2.06
C ALA A 210 -1.91 11.84 1.41
N ASP A 211 -0.77 12.07 0.76
CA ASP A 211 -0.55 13.23 -0.11
C ASP A 211 -1.09 12.94 -1.52
N ARG A 212 -0.86 11.72 -2.02
CA ARG A 212 -1.32 11.23 -3.31
C ARG A 212 -1.95 9.84 -3.17
N ILE A 213 -2.79 9.49 -4.13
CA ILE A 213 -3.49 8.20 -4.16
C ILE A 213 -3.30 7.51 -5.50
N LEU A 214 -2.99 6.22 -5.47
CA LEU A 214 -3.10 5.30 -6.59
C LEU A 214 -4.31 4.38 -6.36
N VAL A 215 -5.31 4.49 -7.21
CA VAL A 215 -6.46 3.58 -7.20
C VAL A 215 -6.17 2.41 -8.12
N MET A 216 -6.26 1.20 -7.58
CA MET A 216 -6.02 -0.04 -8.33
C MET A 216 -7.32 -0.83 -8.51
N TYR A 217 -7.52 -1.35 -9.71
CA TYR A 217 -8.62 -2.26 -10.04
C TYR A 217 -8.12 -3.42 -10.89
N ALA A 218 -8.38 -4.65 -10.46
CA ALA A 218 -8.05 -5.89 -11.19
C ALA A 218 -6.62 -5.90 -11.78
N GLY A 219 -5.61 -5.48 -11.00
CA GLY A 219 -4.19 -5.46 -11.39
C GLY A 219 -3.76 -4.22 -12.19
N LYS A 220 -4.62 -3.25 -12.42
CA LYS A 220 -4.32 -1.98 -13.13
C LYS A 220 -4.40 -0.78 -12.19
N GLY A 221 -3.50 0.19 -12.38
CA GLY A 221 -3.71 1.54 -11.87
C GLY A 221 -4.72 2.27 -12.74
N VAL A 222 -5.86 2.63 -12.17
CA VAL A 222 -6.96 3.26 -12.91
C VAL A 222 -6.97 4.77 -12.74
N GLU A 223 -6.52 5.27 -11.59
CA GLU A 223 -6.41 6.70 -11.33
C GLU A 223 -5.25 6.97 -10.35
N TYR A 224 -4.45 8.00 -10.61
CA TYR A 224 -3.33 8.42 -9.77
C TYR A 224 -3.34 9.95 -9.66
N ALA A 225 -3.57 10.48 -8.46
CA ALA A 225 -3.84 11.89 -8.24
C ALA A 225 -3.43 12.38 -6.85
N PRO A 226 -3.28 13.69 -6.63
CA PRO A 226 -3.28 14.28 -5.30
C PRO A 226 -4.58 13.93 -4.56
N VAL A 227 -4.49 13.63 -3.26
CA VAL A 227 -5.64 13.19 -2.45
C VAL A 227 -6.82 14.16 -2.54
N ARG A 228 -6.58 15.46 -2.39
CA ARG A 228 -7.62 16.49 -2.42
C ARG A 228 -8.34 16.55 -3.77
N ARG A 229 -7.60 16.35 -4.87
CA ARG A 229 -8.16 16.34 -6.22
C ARG A 229 -9.07 15.12 -6.41
N LEU A 230 -8.60 13.93 -6.05
CA LEU A 230 -9.33 12.68 -6.22
C LEU A 230 -10.66 12.68 -5.43
N PHE A 231 -10.65 13.19 -4.20
CA PHE A 231 -11.88 13.27 -3.38
C PHE A 231 -12.86 14.33 -3.86
N ARG A 232 -12.37 15.42 -4.45
CA ARG A 232 -13.23 16.51 -4.95
C ARG A 232 -13.81 16.19 -6.33
N GLU A 233 -12.99 15.62 -7.20
CA GLU A 233 -13.33 15.43 -8.62
C GLU A 233 -12.69 14.13 -9.14
N PRO A 234 -13.23 12.94 -8.72
CA PRO A 234 -12.76 11.65 -9.19
C PRO A 234 -13.07 11.48 -10.67
N LEU A 235 -12.08 11.08 -11.45
CA LEU A 235 -12.21 10.97 -12.90
C LEU A 235 -12.67 9.57 -13.33
N HIS A 236 -12.04 8.51 -12.79
CA HIS A 236 -12.37 7.16 -13.21
C HIS A 236 -13.72 6.69 -12.61
N PRO A 237 -14.61 6.08 -13.39
CA PRO A 237 -15.93 5.62 -12.88
C PRO A 237 -15.85 4.65 -11.70
N TYR A 238 -14.81 3.84 -11.61
CA TYR A 238 -14.56 2.99 -10.45
C TYR A 238 -14.25 3.80 -9.19
N THR A 239 -13.38 4.83 -9.30
CA THR A 239 -13.08 5.76 -8.18
C THR A 239 -14.34 6.47 -7.71
N GLN A 240 -15.18 6.93 -8.64
CA GLN A 240 -16.49 7.53 -8.32
C GLN A 240 -17.38 6.56 -7.55
N GLY A 241 -17.41 5.28 -7.97
CA GLY A 241 -18.15 4.22 -7.29
C GLY A 241 -17.62 3.96 -5.88
N LEU A 242 -16.31 3.87 -5.70
CA LEU A 242 -15.68 3.69 -4.38
C LEU A 242 -16.02 4.83 -3.42
N LEU A 243 -15.92 6.08 -3.87
CA LEU A 243 -16.24 7.23 -3.03
C LEU A 243 -17.73 7.32 -2.67
N ARG A 244 -18.63 6.91 -3.57
CA ARG A 244 -20.07 6.84 -3.28
C ARG A 244 -20.44 5.72 -2.30
N SER A 245 -19.61 4.68 -2.19
CA SER A 245 -19.85 3.58 -1.24
C SER A 245 -19.43 3.90 0.21
N ILE A 246 -18.76 5.04 0.44
CA ILE A 246 -18.39 5.48 1.79
C ILE A 246 -19.65 6.00 2.50
N PRO A 247 -19.98 5.48 3.71
CA PRO A 247 -21.10 5.99 4.50
C PRO A 247 -20.91 7.48 4.83
N ARG A 248 -21.93 8.30 4.60
CA ARG A 248 -21.94 9.70 5.01
C ARG A 248 -22.56 9.83 6.40
N LEU A 249 -21.93 10.64 7.26
CA LEU A 249 -22.43 10.90 8.62
C LEU A 249 -23.72 11.73 8.62
N ASP A 250 -23.97 12.49 7.54
CA ASP A 250 -25.13 13.40 7.40
C ASP A 250 -26.34 12.71 6.75
N GLY A 251 -26.22 11.43 6.44
CA GLY A 251 -27.19 10.72 5.64
C GLY A 251 -28.40 10.25 6.43
N GLY A 252 -29.58 10.68 5.99
CA GLY A 252 -30.78 9.92 6.19
C GLY A 252 -30.63 8.49 5.63
N SER A 253 -31.63 7.66 5.82
CA SER A 253 -31.74 6.23 5.46
C SER A 253 -31.62 5.93 3.95
N GLU A 254 -30.67 6.54 3.24
CA GLU A 254 -30.38 6.18 1.86
C GLU A 254 -29.62 4.85 1.84
N GLU A 255 -30.05 3.92 0.98
CA GLU A 255 -29.35 2.67 0.71
C GLU A 255 -27.91 2.98 0.30
N LEU A 256 -26.94 2.32 0.95
CA LEU A 256 -25.52 2.45 0.61
C LEU A 256 -25.31 2.06 -0.86
N TYR A 257 -24.69 2.96 -1.61
CA TYR A 257 -24.34 2.67 -2.99
C TYR A 257 -23.34 1.52 -3.04
N THR A 258 -23.65 0.52 -3.84
CA THR A 258 -22.74 -0.61 -4.10
C THR A 258 -22.38 -0.67 -5.58
N ILE A 259 -21.09 -0.89 -5.88
CA ILE A 259 -20.64 -1.08 -7.26
C ILE A 259 -21.18 -2.45 -7.73
N ARG A 260 -22.08 -2.45 -8.72
CA ARG A 260 -22.73 -3.67 -9.22
C ARG A 260 -21.73 -4.63 -9.87
N GLY A 261 -22.04 -5.93 -9.82
CA GLY A 261 -21.22 -6.98 -10.44
C GLY A 261 -20.01 -7.39 -9.59
N GLN A 262 -19.17 -8.24 -10.15
CA GLN A 262 -17.99 -8.81 -9.50
C GLN A 262 -16.71 -8.39 -10.22
N VAL A 263 -15.59 -8.40 -9.50
CA VAL A 263 -14.24 -8.22 -10.08
C VAL A 263 -14.00 -9.38 -11.06
N PRO A 264 -13.47 -9.13 -12.27
CA PRO A 264 -13.21 -10.17 -13.23
C PRO A 264 -12.24 -11.23 -12.70
N ASN A 265 -12.45 -12.47 -13.11
CA ASN A 265 -11.58 -13.57 -12.73
C ASN A 265 -10.19 -13.37 -13.33
N GLN A 266 -9.15 -13.58 -12.53
CA GLN A 266 -7.75 -13.41 -12.97
C GLN A 266 -7.36 -14.33 -14.15
N TYR A 267 -8.06 -15.45 -14.35
CA TYR A 267 -7.86 -16.37 -15.47
C TYR A 267 -8.65 -16.00 -16.73
N ASP A 268 -9.63 -15.09 -16.59
CA ASP A 268 -10.54 -14.69 -17.68
C ASP A 268 -10.71 -13.16 -17.64
N MET A 269 -9.60 -12.45 -17.86
CA MET A 269 -9.59 -11.00 -17.87
C MET A 269 -10.13 -10.47 -19.21
N PRO A 270 -10.99 -9.43 -19.18
CA PRO A 270 -11.44 -8.76 -20.40
C PRO A 270 -10.26 -8.29 -21.26
N ALA A 271 -10.38 -8.43 -22.58
CA ALA A 271 -9.42 -7.91 -23.54
C ALA A 271 -9.33 -6.38 -23.50
N GLY A 272 -10.47 -5.75 -23.23
CA GLY A 272 -10.62 -4.30 -23.08
C GLY A 272 -10.40 -3.80 -21.64
N CYS A 273 -11.02 -2.66 -21.33
CA CYS A 273 -11.00 -2.08 -19.99
C CYS A 273 -11.52 -3.10 -18.95
N ARG A 274 -10.72 -3.38 -17.93
CA ARG A 274 -11.05 -4.39 -16.90
C ARG A 274 -12.28 -4.03 -16.07
N PHE A 275 -12.67 -2.75 -16.06
CA PHE A 275 -13.89 -2.29 -15.37
C PHE A 275 -15.12 -2.24 -16.28
N CYS A 276 -15.01 -2.54 -17.59
CA CYS A 276 -16.09 -2.32 -18.57
C CYS A 276 -17.42 -2.97 -18.18
N ASP A 277 -17.43 -4.17 -17.61
CA ASP A 277 -18.67 -4.90 -17.26
C ASP A 277 -19.38 -4.35 -16.03
N ARG A 278 -18.71 -3.52 -15.24
CA ARG A 278 -19.26 -2.83 -14.06
C ARG A 278 -19.43 -1.32 -14.29
N CYS A 279 -18.94 -0.81 -15.42
CA CYS A 279 -18.92 0.62 -15.71
C CYS A 279 -20.27 1.08 -16.28
N PRO A 280 -20.96 2.06 -15.66
CA PRO A 280 -22.22 2.57 -16.19
C PRO A 280 -22.05 3.36 -17.50
N TYR A 281 -20.81 3.75 -17.84
CA TYR A 281 -20.47 4.52 -19.04
C TYR A 281 -19.73 3.67 -20.09
N ALA A 282 -19.77 2.34 -20.00
CA ALA A 282 -19.05 1.47 -20.91
C ALA A 282 -19.49 1.66 -22.36
N LYS A 283 -18.52 1.88 -23.25
CA LYS A 283 -18.71 1.97 -24.71
C LYS A 283 -18.09 0.73 -25.38
N GLU A 284 -18.34 0.55 -26.66
CA GLU A 284 -17.82 -0.58 -27.44
C GLU A 284 -16.28 -0.64 -27.39
N ILE A 285 -15.60 0.49 -27.51
CA ILE A 285 -14.14 0.58 -27.38
C ILE A 285 -13.62 0.08 -26.04
N CYS A 286 -14.39 0.28 -24.95
CA CYS A 286 -14.03 -0.21 -23.61
C CYS A 286 -13.98 -1.75 -23.55
N ARG A 287 -14.76 -2.44 -24.39
CA ARG A 287 -14.76 -3.90 -24.49
C ARG A 287 -13.63 -4.40 -25.39
N ALA A 288 -13.27 -3.62 -26.41
CA ALA A 288 -12.32 -4.01 -27.44
C ALA A 288 -10.86 -3.80 -27.03
N ARG A 289 -10.53 -2.70 -26.34
CA ARG A 289 -9.15 -2.32 -26.03
C ARG A 289 -9.00 -1.76 -24.62
N GLN A 290 -7.83 -1.96 -24.01
CA GLN A 290 -7.43 -1.28 -22.78
C GLN A 290 -7.19 0.21 -23.06
N PRO A 291 -7.68 1.13 -22.20
CA PRO A 291 -7.29 2.53 -22.28
C PRO A 291 -5.81 2.72 -21.89
N ASP A 292 -5.17 3.66 -22.53
CA ASP A 292 -3.89 4.18 -22.05
C ASP A 292 -4.09 5.04 -20.81
N GLN A 293 -3.00 5.52 -20.24
CA GLN A 293 -3.02 6.45 -19.12
C GLN A 293 -2.99 7.89 -19.68
N TYR A 294 -4.05 8.64 -19.43
CA TYR A 294 -4.20 10.02 -19.91
C TYR A 294 -3.93 11.01 -18.76
N GLN A 295 -3.26 12.12 -19.08
CA GLN A 295 -3.01 13.20 -18.14
C GLN A 295 -4.18 14.21 -18.21
N VAL A 296 -4.84 14.46 -17.06
CA VAL A 296 -5.91 15.46 -16.90
C VAL A 296 -5.55 16.37 -15.72
N GLY A 297 -4.97 17.51 -15.99
CA GLY A 297 -4.39 18.37 -14.97
C GLY A 297 -3.24 17.66 -14.26
N ASP A 298 -3.34 17.50 -12.95
CA ASP A 298 -2.37 16.78 -12.10
C ASP A 298 -2.74 15.30 -11.83
N THR A 299 -3.77 14.80 -12.52
CA THR A 299 -4.29 13.43 -12.41
C THR A 299 -3.89 12.61 -13.63
N LEU A 300 -3.46 11.36 -13.40
CA LEU A 300 -3.32 10.33 -14.43
C LEU A 300 -4.53 9.39 -14.33
N VAL A 301 -5.25 9.16 -15.42
CA VAL A 301 -6.45 8.33 -15.45
C VAL A 301 -6.44 7.38 -16.64
N SER A 302 -6.77 6.10 -16.40
CA SER A 302 -6.85 5.06 -17.43
C SER A 302 -8.30 4.85 -17.85
N CYS A 303 -8.86 5.79 -18.61
CA CYS A 303 -10.25 5.73 -19.06
C CYS A 303 -10.41 6.41 -20.44
N TRP A 304 -11.07 5.73 -21.38
CA TRP A 304 -11.34 6.24 -22.74
C TRP A 304 -12.13 7.56 -22.77
N LYS A 305 -12.81 7.92 -21.67
CA LYS A 305 -13.49 9.21 -21.53
C LYS A 305 -12.53 10.41 -21.68
N TYR A 306 -11.22 10.21 -21.46
CA TYR A 306 -10.21 11.25 -21.46
C TYR A 306 -9.20 11.13 -22.61
N GLU A 307 -9.47 10.30 -23.61
CA GLU A 307 -8.66 10.23 -24.83
C GLU A 307 -8.64 11.60 -25.53
N GLY A 308 -7.44 12.13 -25.80
CA GLY A 308 -7.28 13.45 -26.41
C GLY A 308 -7.26 14.63 -25.42
N GLY A 309 -7.23 14.38 -24.11
CA GLY A 309 -7.06 15.42 -23.08
C GLY A 309 -8.32 16.22 -22.73
N GLY A 310 -9.49 15.81 -23.21
CA GLY A 310 -10.77 16.45 -22.92
C GLY A 310 -11.82 15.43 -22.44
N GLU A 311 -12.83 15.90 -21.68
CA GLU A 311 -14.01 15.09 -21.45
C GLU A 311 -14.70 14.84 -22.80
N TYR A 312 -14.95 13.57 -23.14
CA TYR A 312 -15.90 13.27 -24.19
C TYR A 312 -17.26 13.83 -23.76
N GLY A 313 -17.74 14.82 -24.49
CA GLY A 313 -19.13 15.27 -24.38
C GLY A 313 -20.10 14.09 -24.45
N GLU A 314 -21.24 14.26 -23.82
CA GLU A 314 -22.36 13.31 -23.64
C GLU A 314 -22.71 12.47 -24.85
#